data_8670a4f54100da7c11095458ad0bf86b
#
_entry.id   8670a4f54100da7c11095458ad0bf86b
#
_cell.length_a   1.000
_cell.length_b   1.000
_cell.length_c   1.000
_cell.angle_alpha   90.00
_cell.angle_beta   90.00
_cell.angle_gamma   90.00
#
_symmetry.space_group_name_H-M   'P 1'
#
loop_
_entity.id
_entity.type
_entity.pdbx_description
1 polymer ?
#
loop_
_entity_poly.entity_id
_entity_poly.type
_entity_poly.pdbx_seq_one_letter_code
_entity_poly.pdbx_strand_id
1 'polypeptide(L)'
;MNNMMSKMLSCVFASTLLPVQFSHARIETELPKNHTVSLTFHDVRDDVLKEGDRDVYAIQTNNLAQFLDWLSQSDWKPIRLKDIEEARKQGKELPHNSILLTFDDGALSSYSRVFPLLKQYKIPAVFALPTSWLNGNTKAGYEAYGQGNLVNWAQVREMQASGLAEFASHSDDLHHGVLANPQGNEQPAATSYAYLKSQSRYETDAEYQQRILQDLKKSYAVLKKEVGVNPKAIIWPYGAVNEQLEKLAQQAGFQFSFSLGRDGMNRVSDSTFKRSLVINNPTAEQLTEGMLNILNFEESDLFKQSRHFVSMDLKQLAAQQNTQTDEKLGQLLSKLYSLKNNALILKPLEDKDKDGDGQYDVAYFPTNKMSVQQDILNRSLWQAQTRAGQSVILELPAYPQKDKPFLTVDLAKDIARFNSNLSGVQLNAGSSLNCAMQKITMQESSCIEQSKQLEQLSELTKKAVKPYLNMSNQAQFSLLLTPDLDHIENLPELIKTLLLQHDLVNLKFDVIGKKKQFNELLMLLNTLDQNDKQRIMLTLVLPENSQKNAWEEVQQGLFYIQRVGIQKFGIDGYDFKKSKDVHQYLYNPLSLNASPVMYQPFAGLVEGKK
;
A
#
# COMPACT_ATOMS: atom_id res chain seq x y z
N MET A 1 -17.39 81.23 32.30
CA MET A 1 -16.20 81.40 33.15
C MET A 1 -15.62 80.06 33.48
N ASN A 2 -14.34 79.89 33.09
CA ASN A 2 -13.35 78.90 33.49
C ASN A 2 -13.55 77.40 33.13
N ASN A 3 -12.94 77.04 32.10
CA ASN A 3 -11.80 76.14 31.82
C ASN A 3 -11.36 75.28 32.99
N MET A 4 -11.42 73.93 32.76
CA MET A 4 -10.35 73.01 33.21
C MET A 4 -10.23 71.87 32.26
N MET A 5 -9.13 71.86 31.47
CA MET A 5 -8.66 70.75 30.59
C MET A 5 -8.16 69.60 31.46
N SER A 6 -8.71 68.41 31.27
CA SER A 6 -8.13 67.17 31.74
C SER A 6 -7.39 66.46 30.58
N LYS A 7 -6.07 66.32 30.71
CA LYS A 7 -5.21 65.58 29.80
C LYS A 7 -5.52 64.13 29.96
N MET A 8 -6.07 63.48 28.95
CA MET A 8 -6.03 61.99 28.79
C MET A 8 -4.78 61.60 28.04
N LEU A 9 -3.97 60.86 28.72
CA LEU A 9 -2.77 60.16 28.17
C LEU A 9 -3.22 58.99 27.29
N SER A 10 -3.07 59.11 25.98
CA SER A 10 -3.32 58.00 25.05
C SER A 10 -2.09 57.11 25.01
N CYS A 11 -2.16 55.94 25.66
CA CYS A 11 -1.23 54.84 25.42
C CYS A 11 -1.58 54.19 24.08
N VAL A 12 -0.78 54.45 23.06
CA VAL A 12 -0.81 53.73 21.79
C VAL A 12 -0.12 52.41 22.01
N PHE A 13 -0.88 51.33 22.15
CA PHE A 13 -0.36 49.99 22.01
C PHE A 13 -0.10 49.75 20.51
N ALA A 14 1.15 49.83 20.10
CA ALA A 14 1.60 49.32 18.82
C ALA A 14 1.62 47.78 18.91
N SER A 15 0.52 47.14 18.53
CA SER A 15 0.50 45.71 18.26
C SER A 15 1.31 45.44 16.96
N THR A 16 2.53 45.02 17.11
CA THR A 16 3.32 44.42 16.02
C THR A 16 2.64 43.13 15.62
N LEU A 17 1.75 43.19 14.65
CA LEU A 17 1.31 42.02 13.87
C LEU A 17 2.52 41.53 13.09
N LEU A 18 3.20 40.53 13.66
CA LEU A 18 4.11 39.69 12.85
C LEU A 18 3.24 39.05 11.77
N PRO A 19 3.58 39.21 10.48
CA PRO A 19 2.90 38.47 9.42
C PRO A 19 3.17 36.98 9.67
N VAL A 20 2.13 36.25 10.02
CA VAL A 20 2.15 34.79 9.89
C VAL A 20 2.30 34.54 8.40
N GLN A 21 3.51 34.24 7.98
CA GLN A 21 3.75 33.70 6.65
C GLN A 21 3.08 32.32 6.62
N PHE A 22 1.85 32.25 6.14
CA PHE A 22 1.33 31.03 5.58
C PHE A 22 2.24 30.72 4.39
N SER A 23 3.12 29.77 4.54
CA SER A 23 3.75 29.13 3.39
C SER A 23 2.61 28.47 2.62
N HIS A 24 2.05 29.17 1.64
CA HIS A 24 1.25 28.52 0.63
C HIS A 24 2.20 27.54 -0.04
N ALA A 25 2.00 26.25 0.17
CA ALA A 25 2.70 25.23 -0.61
C ALA A 25 2.48 25.63 -2.07
N ARG A 26 3.56 25.91 -2.78
CA ARG A 26 3.52 26.25 -4.20
C ARG A 26 2.98 25.03 -4.93
N ILE A 27 1.83 25.15 -5.57
CA ILE A 27 1.30 24.09 -6.40
C ILE A 27 2.21 23.98 -7.61
N GLU A 28 2.95 22.87 -7.70
CA GLU A 28 3.79 22.61 -8.87
C GLU A 28 2.89 22.29 -10.06
N THR A 29 3.13 22.95 -11.16
CA THR A 29 2.41 22.77 -12.42
C THR A 29 3.29 22.19 -13.52
N GLU A 30 4.56 22.01 -13.24
CA GLU A 30 5.59 21.60 -14.19
C GLU A 30 6.35 20.39 -13.66
N LEU A 31 6.60 19.41 -14.56
CA LEU A 31 7.42 18.25 -14.24
C LEU A 31 8.90 18.62 -14.10
N PRO A 32 9.61 18.04 -13.14
CA PRO A 32 11.07 18.08 -13.15
C PRO A 32 11.65 17.45 -14.42
N LYS A 33 12.85 17.89 -14.80
CA LYS A 33 13.53 17.33 -15.99
C LYS A 33 13.63 15.81 -15.92
N ASN A 34 13.45 15.15 -17.07
CA ASN A 34 13.51 13.70 -17.20
C ASN A 34 12.52 12.93 -16.32
N HIS A 35 11.36 13.54 -16.05
CA HIS A 35 10.22 12.88 -15.42
C HIS A 35 9.04 12.79 -16.40
N THR A 36 8.16 11.83 -16.17
CA THR A 36 6.93 11.65 -16.93
C THR A 36 5.80 11.18 -16.03
N VAL A 37 4.58 11.59 -16.36
CA VAL A 37 3.35 11.03 -15.82
C VAL A 37 2.83 9.97 -16.79
N SER A 38 2.24 8.89 -16.28
CA SER A 38 1.64 7.85 -17.11
C SER A 38 0.19 7.62 -16.70
N LEU A 39 -0.73 7.67 -17.67
CA LEU A 39 -2.14 7.34 -17.49
C LEU A 39 -2.47 6.03 -18.20
N THR A 40 -3.35 5.24 -17.61
CA THR A 40 -3.83 3.99 -18.23
C THR A 40 -5.34 3.97 -18.35
N PHE A 41 -5.80 3.65 -19.55
CA PHE A 41 -7.19 3.49 -19.97
C PHE A 41 -7.44 2.04 -20.35
N HIS A 42 -8.71 1.63 -20.37
CA HIS A 42 -9.15 0.31 -20.84
C HIS A 42 -10.21 0.47 -21.94
N ASP A 43 -11.47 0.42 -21.62
CA ASP A 43 -12.54 0.52 -22.61
C ASP A 43 -12.98 1.98 -22.86
N VAL A 44 -13.36 2.27 -24.11
CA VAL A 44 -13.86 3.58 -24.53
C VAL A 44 -15.20 3.38 -25.23
N ARG A 45 -16.30 3.86 -24.62
CA ARG A 45 -17.66 3.64 -25.10
C ARG A 45 -18.46 4.94 -25.14
N ASP A 46 -19.51 4.98 -25.96
CA ASP A 46 -20.42 6.14 -26.04
C ASP A 46 -21.50 6.09 -24.96
N ASP A 47 -21.82 4.89 -24.45
CA ASP A 47 -22.90 4.59 -23.51
C ASP A 47 -22.48 4.48 -22.05
N VAL A 48 -21.26 4.92 -21.71
CA VAL A 48 -20.77 4.89 -20.31
C VAL A 48 -21.63 5.80 -19.46
N LEU A 49 -22.15 5.28 -18.35
CA LEU A 49 -22.95 6.07 -17.41
C LEU A 49 -22.08 7.10 -16.69
N LYS A 50 -22.68 8.23 -16.36
CA LYS A 50 -22.00 9.28 -15.59
C LYS A 50 -21.59 8.80 -14.20
N GLU A 51 -22.44 7.98 -13.58
CA GLU A 51 -22.20 7.37 -12.26
C GLU A 51 -22.71 5.93 -12.29
N GLY A 52 -21.98 5.02 -11.61
CA GLY A 52 -22.42 3.63 -11.41
C GLY A 52 -22.44 2.80 -12.68
N ASP A 53 -21.57 3.07 -13.66
CA ASP A 53 -21.44 2.19 -14.83
C ASP A 53 -21.06 0.76 -14.40
N ARG A 54 -21.51 -0.21 -15.17
CA ARG A 54 -21.19 -1.63 -14.97
C ARG A 54 -19.70 -1.93 -15.05
N ASP A 55 -18.98 -1.12 -15.84
CA ASP A 55 -17.53 -1.19 -16.00
C ASP A 55 -16.88 0.11 -15.50
N VAL A 56 -16.30 0.05 -14.32
CA VAL A 56 -15.63 1.19 -13.69
C VAL A 56 -14.38 1.65 -14.45
N TYR A 57 -13.84 0.83 -15.34
CA TYR A 57 -12.64 1.14 -16.13
C TYR A 57 -12.98 1.80 -17.48
N ALA A 58 -14.25 1.87 -17.85
CA ALA A 58 -14.67 2.50 -19.09
C ALA A 58 -14.71 4.03 -18.98
N ILE A 59 -14.30 4.71 -20.05
CA ILE A 59 -14.45 6.15 -20.23
C ILE A 59 -15.33 6.46 -21.44
N GLN A 60 -16.14 7.50 -21.35
CA GLN A 60 -16.95 7.97 -22.45
C GLN A 60 -16.09 8.54 -23.58
N THR A 61 -16.39 8.19 -24.83
CA THR A 61 -15.65 8.66 -26.01
C THR A 61 -15.51 10.18 -26.02
N ASN A 62 -16.56 10.90 -25.64
CA ASN A 62 -16.54 12.36 -25.60
C ASN A 62 -15.61 12.90 -24.52
N ASN A 63 -15.55 12.28 -23.33
CA ASN A 63 -14.65 12.70 -22.26
C ASN A 63 -13.17 12.50 -22.66
N LEU A 64 -12.87 11.36 -23.30
CA LEU A 64 -11.54 11.12 -23.85
C LEU A 64 -11.20 12.12 -24.95
N ALA A 65 -12.13 12.39 -25.88
CA ALA A 65 -11.91 13.36 -26.95
C ALA A 65 -11.63 14.77 -26.41
N GLN A 66 -12.39 15.22 -25.41
CA GLN A 66 -12.14 16.51 -24.74
C GLN A 66 -10.79 16.56 -24.04
N PHE A 67 -10.38 15.46 -23.40
CA PHE A 67 -9.07 15.38 -22.78
C PHE A 67 -7.94 15.43 -23.81
N LEU A 68 -8.05 14.70 -24.93
CA LEU A 68 -7.05 14.73 -26.01
C LEU A 68 -7.01 16.10 -26.72
N ASP A 69 -8.16 16.76 -26.87
CA ASP A 69 -8.23 18.14 -27.39
C ASP A 69 -7.46 19.11 -26.48
N TRP A 70 -7.76 19.08 -25.18
CA TRP A 70 -7.03 19.87 -24.18
C TRP A 70 -5.53 19.55 -24.21
N LEU A 71 -5.16 18.27 -24.24
CA LEU A 71 -3.76 17.84 -24.25
C LEU A 71 -3.01 18.36 -25.48
N SER A 72 -3.67 18.38 -26.64
CA SER A 72 -3.08 18.88 -27.89
C SER A 72 -2.77 20.37 -27.87
N GLN A 73 -3.46 21.16 -27.03
CA GLN A 73 -3.33 22.61 -26.90
C GLN A 73 -2.54 23.04 -25.66
N SER A 74 -2.24 22.10 -24.77
CA SER A 74 -1.55 22.35 -23.50
C SER A 74 -0.03 22.31 -23.64
N ASP A 75 0.67 22.69 -22.58
CA ASP A 75 2.13 22.55 -22.48
C ASP A 75 2.56 21.09 -22.22
N TRP A 76 1.64 20.18 -21.99
CA TRP A 76 1.92 18.77 -21.85
C TRP A 76 2.27 18.13 -23.20
N LYS A 77 3.28 17.26 -23.18
CA LYS A 77 3.83 16.65 -24.39
C LYS A 77 3.66 15.13 -24.32
N PRO A 78 2.72 14.55 -25.11
CA PRO A 78 2.62 13.10 -25.25
C PRO A 78 3.91 12.51 -25.82
N ILE A 79 4.44 11.49 -25.13
CA ILE A 79 5.69 10.83 -25.49
C ILE A 79 5.46 9.36 -25.86
N ARG A 80 6.50 8.75 -26.44
CA ARG A 80 6.57 7.33 -26.83
C ARG A 80 7.54 6.58 -25.93
N LEU A 81 7.46 5.26 -25.93
CA LEU A 81 8.50 4.41 -25.33
C LEU A 81 9.88 4.66 -25.94
N LYS A 82 9.91 5.00 -27.23
CA LYS A 82 11.14 5.37 -27.92
C LYS A 82 11.80 6.60 -27.30
N ASP A 83 11.05 7.61 -26.90
CA ASP A 83 11.57 8.84 -26.29
C ASP A 83 12.23 8.54 -24.93
N ILE A 84 11.62 7.66 -24.15
CA ILE A 84 12.19 7.17 -22.87
C ILE A 84 13.48 6.37 -23.14
N GLU A 85 13.49 5.52 -24.18
CA GLU A 85 14.67 4.75 -24.55
C GLU A 85 15.84 5.66 -24.97
N GLU A 86 15.57 6.67 -25.79
CA GLU A 86 16.57 7.66 -26.21
C GLU A 86 17.11 8.46 -25.03
N ALA A 87 16.23 8.85 -24.11
CA ALA A 87 16.63 9.54 -22.88
C ALA A 87 17.56 8.67 -22.02
N ARG A 88 17.26 7.37 -21.86
CA ARG A 88 18.12 6.45 -21.11
C ARG A 88 19.47 6.16 -21.77
N LYS A 89 19.47 5.92 -23.08
CA LYS A 89 20.67 5.43 -23.78
C LYS A 89 21.57 6.54 -24.30
N GLN A 90 20.99 7.68 -24.67
CA GLN A 90 21.69 8.76 -25.35
C GLN A 90 21.79 10.02 -24.50
N GLY A 91 21.19 10.06 -23.31
CA GLY A 91 21.13 11.25 -22.47
C GLY A 91 20.28 12.40 -23.05
N LYS A 92 19.42 12.11 -24.03
CA LYS A 92 18.49 13.09 -24.58
C LYS A 92 17.42 13.42 -23.53
N GLU A 93 17.25 14.71 -23.24
CA GLU A 93 16.20 15.13 -22.31
C GLU A 93 14.81 14.82 -22.87
N LEU A 94 13.90 14.36 -21.99
CA LEU A 94 12.48 14.27 -22.33
C LEU A 94 11.91 15.68 -22.57
N PRO A 95 10.89 15.81 -23.42
CA PRO A 95 10.14 17.06 -23.53
C PRO A 95 9.64 17.51 -22.16
N HIS A 96 9.54 18.82 -21.99
CA HIS A 96 8.92 19.38 -20.78
C HIS A 96 7.49 18.89 -20.62
N ASN A 97 7.04 18.62 -19.39
CA ASN A 97 5.71 18.10 -19.10
C ASN A 97 5.34 16.85 -19.92
N SER A 98 6.23 15.85 -19.89
CA SER A 98 6.01 14.59 -20.61
C SER A 98 4.90 13.76 -20.03
N ILE A 99 3.99 13.24 -20.88
CA ILE A 99 2.95 12.30 -20.51
C ILE A 99 2.94 11.09 -21.43
N LEU A 100 2.83 9.88 -20.84
CA LEU A 100 2.65 8.63 -21.56
C LEU A 100 1.21 8.14 -21.41
N LEU A 101 0.52 7.94 -22.52
CA LEU A 101 -0.82 7.36 -22.54
C LEU A 101 -0.74 5.86 -22.83
N THR A 102 -1.40 5.04 -22.05
CA THR A 102 -1.47 3.59 -22.25
C THR A 102 -2.90 3.11 -22.29
N PHE A 103 -3.18 2.10 -23.13
CA PHE A 103 -4.48 1.44 -23.26
C PHE A 103 -4.25 -0.06 -23.10
N ASP A 104 -4.90 -0.68 -22.12
CA ASP A 104 -4.69 -2.08 -21.78
C ASP A 104 -5.72 -2.99 -22.47
N ASP A 105 -5.45 -4.31 -22.47
CA ASP A 105 -6.32 -5.44 -22.82
C ASP A 105 -6.65 -5.64 -24.31
N GLY A 106 -6.45 -4.65 -25.14
CA GLY A 106 -6.75 -4.77 -26.57
C GLY A 106 -8.25 -4.85 -26.91
N ALA A 107 -9.10 -4.14 -26.16
CA ALA A 107 -10.50 -3.97 -26.51
C ALA A 107 -10.66 -3.39 -27.93
N LEU A 108 -11.70 -3.79 -28.66
CA LEU A 108 -11.98 -3.30 -30.02
C LEU A 108 -12.13 -1.78 -30.08
N SER A 109 -12.55 -1.16 -28.98
CA SER A 109 -12.65 0.30 -28.87
C SER A 109 -11.31 1.01 -29.05
N SER A 110 -10.19 0.35 -28.75
CA SER A 110 -8.84 0.85 -29.02
C SER A 110 -8.63 1.16 -30.51
N TYR A 111 -9.17 0.32 -31.39
CA TYR A 111 -9.13 0.54 -32.84
C TYR A 111 -10.27 1.43 -33.34
N SER A 112 -11.50 1.17 -32.89
CA SER A 112 -12.70 1.81 -33.49
C SER A 112 -12.97 3.21 -32.96
N ARG A 113 -12.47 3.58 -31.76
CA ARG A 113 -12.69 4.89 -31.11
C ARG A 113 -11.40 5.61 -30.79
N VAL A 114 -10.47 4.96 -30.08
CA VAL A 114 -9.22 5.60 -29.63
C VAL A 114 -8.34 5.95 -30.82
N PHE A 115 -8.07 5.02 -31.71
CA PHE A 115 -7.16 5.24 -32.84
C PHE A 115 -7.59 6.37 -33.77
N PRO A 116 -8.87 6.56 -34.16
CA PRO A 116 -9.31 7.75 -34.89
C PRO A 116 -9.04 9.07 -34.16
N LEU A 117 -9.25 9.13 -32.84
CA LEU A 117 -8.95 10.29 -32.02
C LEU A 117 -7.44 10.59 -31.98
N LEU A 118 -6.61 9.56 -31.80
CA LEU A 118 -5.15 9.73 -31.83
C LEU A 118 -4.66 10.27 -33.19
N LYS A 119 -5.27 9.84 -34.29
CA LYS A 119 -4.97 10.40 -35.64
C LYS A 119 -5.39 11.87 -35.75
N GLN A 120 -6.59 12.20 -35.24
CA GLN A 120 -7.12 13.56 -35.26
C GLN A 120 -6.21 14.54 -34.51
N TYR A 121 -5.78 14.19 -33.31
CA TYR A 121 -4.96 15.06 -32.45
C TYR A 121 -3.45 14.86 -32.64
N LYS A 122 -3.02 13.87 -33.43
CA LYS A 122 -1.60 13.49 -33.65
C LYS A 122 -0.89 13.11 -32.34
N ILE A 123 -1.59 12.44 -31.46
CA ILE A 123 -1.10 12.02 -30.14
C ILE A 123 -0.66 10.55 -30.19
N PRO A 124 0.57 10.20 -29.78
CA PRO A 124 1.00 8.80 -29.66
C PRO A 124 0.44 8.15 -28.39
N ALA A 125 0.29 6.82 -28.44
CA ALA A 125 -0.07 6.02 -27.28
C ALA A 125 0.53 4.62 -27.36
N VAL A 126 0.58 3.93 -26.19
CA VAL A 126 1.02 2.55 -26.06
C VAL A 126 -0.19 1.65 -25.80
N PHE A 127 -0.27 0.53 -26.51
CA PHE A 127 -1.34 -0.46 -26.35
C PHE A 127 -0.76 -1.77 -25.82
N ALA A 128 -1.25 -2.24 -24.69
CA ALA A 128 -0.83 -3.47 -24.05
C ALA A 128 -1.76 -4.63 -24.45
N LEU A 129 -1.20 -5.68 -25.07
CA LEU A 129 -1.97 -6.77 -25.63
C LEU A 129 -1.71 -8.09 -24.90
N PRO A 130 -2.75 -8.76 -24.33
CA PRO A 130 -2.69 -10.15 -23.92
C PRO A 130 -2.66 -11.03 -25.17
N THR A 131 -1.51 -11.62 -25.49
CA THR A 131 -1.34 -12.24 -26.81
C THR A 131 -2.13 -13.53 -26.98
N SER A 132 -2.43 -14.25 -25.91
CA SER A 132 -3.31 -15.44 -25.96
C SER A 132 -4.74 -15.09 -26.37
N TRP A 133 -5.26 -13.92 -25.94
CA TRP A 133 -6.62 -13.48 -26.28
C TRP A 133 -6.77 -13.24 -27.78
N LEU A 134 -5.78 -12.62 -28.40
CA LEU A 134 -5.77 -12.36 -29.84
C LEU A 134 -5.50 -13.62 -30.67
N ASN A 135 -4.94 -14.67 -30.04
CA ASN A 135 -4.66 -15.98 -30.67
C ASN A 135 -5.72 -17.04 -30.37
N GLY A 136 -6.90 -16.65 -29.89
CA GLY A 136 -8.06 -17.53 -29.75
C GLY A 136 -8.44 -17.95 -28.33
N ASN A 137 -7.64 -17.65 -27.30
CA ASN A 137 -8.03 -17.82 -25.90
C ASN A 137 -8.88 -16.61 -25.43
N THR A 138 -10.03 -16.41 -26.10
CA THR A 138 -10.82 -15.18 -26.01
C THR A 138 -11.76 -15.10 -24.79
N LYS A 139 -11.89 -16.19 -24.02
CA LYS A 139 -12.93 -16.28 -22.97
C LYS A 139 -12.90 -15.09 -22.01
N ALA A 140 -11.77 -14.84 -21.37
CA ALA A 140 -11.65 -13.75 -20.40
C ALA A 140 -11.84 -12.36 -21.04
N GLY A 141 -11.28 -12.13 -22.24
CA GLY A 141 -11.49 -10.90 -22.98
C GLY A 141 -12.95 -10.67 -23.39
N TYR A 142 -13.66 -11.74 -23.78
CA TYR A 142 -15.09 -11.62 -24.12
C TYR A 142 -15.99 -11.50 -22.88
N GLU A 143 -15.57 -12.03 -21.74
CA GLU A 143 -16.26 -11.79 -20.47
C GLU A 143 -16.13 -10.31 -20.04
N ALA A 144 -14.98 -9.70 -20.30
CA ALA A 144 -14.75 -8.28 -19.98
C ALA A 144 -15.43 -7.31 -20.96
N TYR A 145 -15.27 -7.53 -22.26
CA TYR A 145 -15.63 -6.56 -23.31
C TYR A 145 -16.81 -6.97 -24.18
N GLY A 146 -17.31 -8.18 -24.05
CA GLY A 146 -18.35 -8.75 -24.89
C GLY A 146 -17.79 -9.50 -26.11
N GLN A 147 -18.58 -10.43 -26.63
CA GLN A 147 -18.18 -11.29 -27.75
C GLN A 147 -17.83 -10.47 -28.99
N GLY A 148 -16.68 -10.72 -29.59
CA GLY A 148 -16.20 -10.03 -30.79
C GLY A 148 -15.57 -8.67 -30.54
N ASN A 149 -15.50 -8.19 -29.29
CA ASN A 149 -15.00 -6.86 -28.94
C ASN A 149 -13.51 -6.86 -28.54
N LEU A 150 -12.69 -7.63 -29.24
CA LEU A 150 -11.23 -7.55 -29.19
C LEU A 150 -10.66 -7.13 -30.53
N VAL A 151 -9.55 -6.42 -30.53
CA VAL A 151 -8.80 -6.11 -31.75
C VAL A 151 -8.24 -7.39 -32.38
N ASN A 152 -8.03 -7.39 -33.69
CA ASN A 152 -7.33 -8.44 -34.39
C ASN A 152 -5.96 -7.96 -34.91
N TRP A 153 -5.11 -8.90 -35.30
CA TRP A 153 -3.76 -8.57 -35.73
C TRP A 153 -3.69 -7.67 -36.99
N ALA A 154 -4.69 -7.69 -37.88
CA ALA A 154 -4.72 -6.77 -39.02
C ALA A 154 -4.92 -5.32 -38.56
N GLN A 155 -5.85 -5.09 -37.61
CA GLN A 155 -6.07 -3.78 -37.00
C GLN A 155 -4.83 -3.31 -36.23
N VAL A 156 -4.19 -4.20 -35.46
CA VAL A 156 -2.95 -3.90 -34.74
C VAL A 156 -1.84 -3.44 -35.71
N ARG A 157 -1.66 -4.13 -36.84
CA ARG A 157 -0.68 -3.72 -37.87
C ARG A 157 -1.01 -2.39 -38.52
N GLU A 158 -2.29 -2.10 -38.77
CA GLU A 158 -2.73 -0.79 -39.28
C GLU A 158 -2.39 0.33 -38.29
N MET A 159 -2.71 0.12 -36.98
CA MET A 159 -2.36 1.07 -35.94
C MET A 159 -0.84 1.29 -35.85
N GLN A 160 -0.06 0.22 -35.87
CA GLN A 160 1.42 0.31 -35.86
C GLN A 160 1.98 1.07 -37.07
N ALA A 161 1.43 0.84 -38.26
CA ALA A 161 1.87 1.50 -39.50
C ALA A 161 1.63 3.02 -39.47
N SER A 162 0.70 3.51 -38.68
CA SER A 162 0.44 4.95 -38.52
C SER A 162 1.58 5.70 -37.81
N GLY A 163 2.44 4.99 -37.06
CA GLY A 163 3.48 5.57 -36.23
C GLY A 163 2.97 6.25 -34.95
N LEU A 164 1.65 6.22 -34.68
CA LEU A 164 1.04 6.77 -33.46
C LEU A 164 0.83 5.72 -32.38
N ALA A 165 0.74 4.44 -32.73
CA ALA A 165 0.55 3.35 -31.79
C ALA A 165 1.86 2.57 -31.61
N GLU A 166 2.31 2.40 -30.36
CA GLU A 166 3.32 1.44 -29.96
C GLU A 166 2.65 0.29 -29.22
N PHE A 167 3.20 -0.93 -29.35
CA PHE A 167 2.61 -2.10 -28.72
C PHE A 167 3.53 -2.67 -27.65
N ALA A 168 2.96 -2.91 -26.47
CA ALA A 168 3.57 -3.57 -25.32
C ALA A 168 2.94 -4.95 -25.07
N SER A 169 3.66 -5.82 -24.40
CA SER A 169 3.10 -7.06 -23.89
C SER A 169 2.19 -6.76 -22.69
N HIS A 170 1.03 -7.44 -22.65
CA HIS A 170 0.21 -7.59 -21.44
C HIS A 170 0.26 -9.06 -20.96
N SER A 171 1.44 -9.70 -21.09
CA SER A 171 1.71 -11.15 -21.00
C SER A 171 1.14 -11.95 -22.19
N ASP A 172 1.44 -13.25 -22.23
CA ASP A 172 0.69 -14.15 -23.11
C ASP A 172 -0.62 -14.54 -22.44
N ASP A 173 -0.55 -15.19 -21.29
CA ASP A 173 -1.71 -15.76 -20.59
C ASP A 173 -1.65 -15.58 -19.06
N LEU A 174 -1.03 -14.51 -18.55
CA LEU A 174 -1.03 -14.23 -17.10
C LEU A 174 -2.19 -13.34 -16.66
N HIS A 175 -3.09 -12.96 -17.59
CA HIS A 175 -4.25 -12.12 -17.26
C HIS A 175 -5.42 -12.96 -16.70
N HIS A 176 -5.11 -13.73 -15.64
CA HIS A 176 -6.07 -14.55 -14.89
C HIS A 176 -5.57 -14.78 -13.45
N GLY A 177 -6.40 -15.40 -12.63
CA GLY A 177 -6.02 -15.88 -11.31
C GLY A 177 -5.47 -17.29 -11.35
N VAL A 178 -4.48 -17.60 -10.49
CA VAL A 178 -4.07 -18.96 -10.18
C VAL A 178 -4.52 -19.32 -8.77
N LEU A 179 -4.75 -20.62 -8.52
CA LEU A 179 -5.07 -21.10 -7.18
C LEU A 179 -3.91 -20.79 -6.24
N ALA A 180 -4.09 -19.85 -5.32
CA ALA A 180 -3.03 -19.32 -4.46
C ALA A 180 -2.98 -19.94 -3.05
N ASN A 181 -3.92 -20.82 -2.72
CA ASN A 181 -3.96 -21.52 -1.44
C ASN A 181 -4.85 -22.77 -1.52
N PRO A 182 -4.73 -23.72 -0.57
CA PRO A 182 -5.53 -24.95 -0.57
C PRO A 182 -7.04 -24.70 -0.37
N GLN A 183 -7.46 -23.53 0.10
CA GLN A 183 -8.86 -23.19 0.34
C GLN A 183 -9.60 -22.61 -0.88
N GLY A 184 -8.95 -22.45 -2.02
CA GLY A 184 -9.59 -22.12 -3.29
C GLY A 184 -9.59 -20.64 -3.67
N ASN A 185 -8.77 -19.79 -3.08
CA ASN A 185 -8.62 -18.42 -3.56
C ASN A 185 -7.75 -18.36 -4.80
N GLU A 186 -8.21 -17.62 -5.78
CA GLU A 186 -7.42 -17.22 -6.94
C GLU A 186 -6.81 -15.84 -6.71
N GLN A 187 -5.55 -15.69 -7.12
CA GLN A 187 -4.80 -14.43 -7.06
C GLN A 187 -4.01 -14.22 -8.35
N PRO A 188 -3.56 -13.00 -8.68
CA PRO A 188 -2.91 -12.69 -9.93
C PRO A 188 -1.80 -13.68 -10.29
N ALA A 189 -1.89 -14.29 -11.46
CA ALA A 189 -0.98 -15.38 -11.88
C ALA A 189 0.49 -14.96 -11.92
N ALA A 190 0.76 -13.67 -12.18
CA ALA A 190 2.12 -13.15 -12.24
C ALA A 190 2.84 -13.19 -10.88
N THR A 191 2.22 -12.68 -9.82
CA THR A 191 2.85 -12.53 -8.50
C THR A 191 2.62 -13.69 -7.55
N SER A 192 1.74 -14.63 -7.89
CA SER A 192 1.34 -15.73 -6.99
C SER A 192 2.01 -17.05 -7.37
N TYR A 193 2.53 -17.75 -6.37
CA TYR A 193 2.90 -19.15 -6.49
C TYR A 193 1.64 -20.00 -6.50
N ALA A 194 1.46 -20.82 -7.54
CA ALA A 194 0.27 -21.65 -7.66
C ALA A 194 0.29 -22.80 -6.65
N TYR A 195 -0.86 -23.06 -6.02
CA TYR A 195 -1.07 -24.26 -5.23
C TYR A 195 -1.48 -25.44 -6.14
N LEU A 196 -0.61 -26.43 -6.25
CA LEU A 196 -0.79 -27.61 -7.09
C LEU A 196 -1.65 -28.64 -6.35
N LYS A 197 -2.98 -28.53 -6.52
CA LYS A 197 -3.96 -29.32 -5.75
C LYS A 197 -3.74 -30.83 -5.85
N SER A 198 -3.38 -31.34 -7.03
CA SER A 198 -3.10 -32.76 -7.25
C SER A 198 -1.85 -33.27 -6.50
N GLN A 199 -0.94 -32.38 -6.14
CA GLN A 199 0.31 -32.67 -5.43
C GLN A 199 0.27 -32.17 -3.97
N SER A 200 -0.79 -31.49 -3.57
CA SER A 200 -0.97 -30.90 -2.23
C SER A 200 0.23 -30.04 -1.80
N ARG A 201 0.79 -29.27 -2.72
CA ARG A 201 1.92 -28.36 -2.47
C ARG A 201 1.84 -27.10 -3.35
N TYR A 202 2.63 -26.14 -3.01
CA TYR A 202 2.87 -24.97 -3.86
C TYR A 202 3.94 -25.25 -4.92
N GLU A 203 3.95 -24.42 -5.97
CA GLU A 203 5.08 -24.34 -6.90
C GLU A 203 6.39 -24.12 -6.14
N THR A 204 7.46 -24.76 -6.59
CA THR A 204 8.82 -24.39 -6.22
C THR A 204 9.24 -23.09 -6.90
N ASP A 205 10.33 -22.46 -6.45
CA ASP A 205 10.88 -21.27 -7.11
C ASP A 205 11.20 -21.52 -8.59
N ALA A 206 11.72 -22.72 -8.91
CA ALA A 206 12.05 -23.08 -10.28
C ALA A 206 10.80 -23.24 -11.17
N GLU A 207 9.74 -23.89 -10.66
CA GLU A 207 8.48 -24.06 -11.40
C GLU A 207 7.80 -22.71 -11.64
N TYR A 208 7.73 -21.86 -10.62
CA TYR A 208 7.21 -20.49 -10.74
C TYR A 208 7.98 -19.68 -11.79
N GLN A 209 9.31 -19.62 -11.66
CA GLN A 209 10.15 -18.86 -12.59
C GLN A 209 10.05 -19.38 -14.01
N GLN A 210 10.00 -20.71 -14.20
CA GLN A 210 9.84 -21.32 -15.50
C GLN A 210 8.49 -20.96 -16.14
N ARG A 211 7.40 -21.05 -15.39
CA ARG A 211 6.05 -20.67 -15.87
C ARG A 211 6.01 -19.22 -16.35
N ILE A 212 6.50 -18.31 -15.52
CA ILE A 212 6.51 -16.88 -15.85
C ILE A 212 7.42 -16.60 -17.07
N LEU A 213 8.65 -17.10 -17.06
CA LEU A 213 9.60 -16.83 -18.15
C LEU A 213 9.13 -17.40 -19.49
N GLN A 214 8.48 -18.57 -19.49
CA GLN A 214 7.91 -19.16 -20.72
C GLN A 214 6.78 -18.28 -21.27
N ASP A 215 5.88 -17.80 -20.45
CA ASP A 215 4.80 -16.89 -20.83
C ASP A 215 5.34 -15.61 -21.45
N LEU A 216 6.27 -14.94 -20.76
CA LEU A 216 6.87 -13.69 -21.22
C LEU A 216 7.61 -13.85 -22.55
N LYS A 217 8.39 -14.93 -22.71
CA LYS A 217 9.07 -15.22 -23.99
C LYS A 217 8.09 -15.51 -25.12
N LYS A 218 6.99 -16.20 -24.83
CA LYS A 218 5.93 -16.46 -25.81
C LYS A 218 5.26 -15.17 -26.25
N SER A 219 4.85 -14.33 -25.31
CA SER A 219 4.27 -13.02 -25.59
C SER A 219 5.22 -12.15 -26.44
N TYR A 220 6.51 -12.10 -26.05
CA TYR A 220 7.53 -11.38 -26.83
C TYR A 220 7.62 -11.88 -28.27
N ALA A 221 7.69 -13.19 -28.47
CA ALA A 221 7.81 -13.79 -29.80
C ALA A 221 6.56 -13.55 -30.66
N VAL A 222 5.36 -13.63 -30.08
CA VAL A 222 4.08 -13.36 -30.77
C VAL A 222 4.03 -11.91 -31.22
N LEU A 223 4.27 -10.95 -30.32
CA LEU A 223 4.27 -9.52 -30.66
C LEU A 223 5.31 -9.21 -31.74
N LYS A 224 6.53 -9.71 -31.61
CA LYS A 224 7.56 -9.54 -32.63
C LYS A 224 7.13 -10.05 -34.02
N LYS A 225 6.49 -11.22 -34.06
CA LYS A 225 6.00 -11.82 -35.31
C LYS A 225 4.85 -11.02 -35.91
N GLU A 226 3.84 -10.69 -35.10
CA GLU A 226 2.59 -10.10 -35.58
C GLU A 226 2.65 -8.58 -35.82
N VAL A 227 3.46 -7.88 -35.03
CA VAL A 227 3.64 -6.40 -35.15
C VAL A 227 4.85 -6.03 -36.02
N GLY A 228 5.80 -6.94 -36.16
CA GLY A 228 7.01 -6.73 -36.99
C GLY A 228 8.12 -5.91 -36.31
N VAL A 229 7.98 -5.58 -35.03
CA VAL A 229 8.99 -4.87 -34.22
C VAL A 229 9.26 -5.62 -32.91
N ASN A 230 10.44 -5.42 -32.33
CA ASN A 230 10.73 -5.96 -31.02
C ASN A 230 9.93 -5.21 -29.94
N PRO A 231 9.06 -5.88 -29.19
CA PRO A 231 8.35 -5.23 -28.10
C PRO A 231 9.33 -4.80 -27.01
N LYS A 232 9.20 -3.55 -26.54
CA LYS A 232 10.14 -2.98 -25.57
C LYS A 232 9.64 -3.08 -24.14
N ALA A 233 8.33 -3.15 -23.96
CA ALA A 233 7.69 -3.02 -22.67
C ALA A 233 6.82 -4.22 -22.32
N ILE A 234 6.78 -4.56 -21.03
CA ILE A 234 5.74 -5.36 -20.39
C ILE A 234 4.90 -4.45 -19.51
N ILE A 235 3.61 -4.48 -19.68
CA ILE A 235 2.60 -3.88 -18.83
C ILE A 235 1.91 -5.02 -18.09
N TRP A 236 2.08 -5.05 -16.77
CA TRP A 236 1.65 -6.20 -15.99
C TRP A 236 0.14 -6.20 -15.77
N PRO A 237 -0.55 -7.34 -16.02
CA PRO A 237 -1.95 -7.50 -15.66
C PRO A 237 -2.21 -7.16 -14.19
N TYR A 238 -3.28 -6.43 -13.92
CA TYR A 238 -3.65 -5.94 -12.57
C TYR A 238 -2.59 -5.02 -11.92
N GLY A 239 -1.57 -4.59 -12.65
CA GLY A 239 -0.41 -3.92 -12.08
C GLY A 239 0.45 -4.80 -11.15
N ALA A 240 0.21 -6.11 -11.15
CA ALA A 240 0.83 -7.05 -10.24
C ALA A 240 2.27 -7.39 -10.66
N VAL A 241 3.24 -6.75 -10.03
CA VAL A 241 4.67 -6.91 -10.30
C VAL A 241 5.50 -6.86 -9.02
N ASN A 242 6.61 -7.61 -9.01
CA ASN A 242 7.62 -7.59 -7.96
C ASN A 242 9.03 -7.66 -8.57
N GLU A 243 10.08 -7.56 -7.75
CA GLU A 243 11.47 -7.55 -8.24
C GLU A 243 11.88 -8.84 -8.98
N GLN A 244 11.28 -9.99 -8.65
CA GLN A 244 11.55 -11.24 -9.39
C GLN A 244 11.00 -11.16 -10.82
N LEU A 245 9.79 -10.64 -10.97
CA LEU A 245 9.15 -10.44 -12.26
C LEU A 245 9.90 -9.47 -13.15
N GLU A 246 10.44 -8.38 -12.60
CA GLU A 246 11.29 -7.46 -13.36
C GLU A 246 12.51 -8.18 -13.95
N LYS A 247 13.19 -9.01 -13.15
CA LYS A 247 14.35 -9.79 -13.63
C LYS A 247 13.96 -10.79 -14.73
N LEU A 248 12.81 -11.44 -14.59
CA LEU A 248 12.30 -12.37 -15.60
C LEU A 248 11.87 -11.66 -16.88
N ALA A 249 11.29 -10.47 -16.78
CA ALA A 249 10.96 -9.63 -17.93
C ALA A 249 12.20 -9.19 -18.71
N GLN A 250 13.27 -8.79 -18.02
CA GLN A 250 14.55 -8.47 -18.64
C GLN A 250 15.15 -9.70 -19.35
N GLN A 251 15.10 -10.90 -18.74
CA GLN A 251 15.54 -12.15 -19.37
C GLN A 251 14.69 -12.53 -20.59
N ALA A 252 13.43 -12.13 -20.64
CA ALA A 252 12.57 -12.32 -21.81
C ALA A 252 12.83 -11.31 -22.93
N GLY A 253 13.59 -10.22 -22.67
CA GLY A 253 13.96 -9.18 -23.64
C GLY A 253 13.25 -7.86 -23.49
N PHE A 254 12.38 -7.67 -22.49
CA PHE A 254 11.72 -6.39 -22.21
C PHE A 254 12.68 -5.40 -21.54
N GLN A 255 12.61 -4.15 -21.94
CA GLN A 255 13.48 -3.06 -21.44
C GLN A 255 12.74 -2.21 -20.39
N PHE A 256 11.40 -2.17 -20.46
CA PHE A 256 10.53 -1.40 -19.59
C PHE A 256 9.50 -2.31 -18.92
N SER A 257 9.22 -2.01 -17.69
CA SER A 257 8.19 -2.65 -16.87
C SER A 257 7.21 -1.59 -16.40
N PHE A 258 5.92 -1.90 -16.39
CA PHE A 258 4.87 -0.98 -15.96
C PHE A 258 3.93 -1.62 -14.95
N SER A 259 3.76 -0.96 -13.80
CA SER A 259 2.80 -1.30 -12.75
C SER A 259 1.62 -0.32 -12.73
N LEU A 260 0.77 -0.44 -11.74
CA LEU A 260 -0.17 0.59 -11.32
C LEU A 260 0.36 1.29 -10.07
N GLY A 261 -0.03 2.55 -9.85
CA GLY A 261 0.31 3.30 -8.64
C GLY A 261 -0.24 4.73 -8.70
N ARG A 262 -0.49 5.31 -7.53
CA ARG A 262 -1.00 6.68 -7.40
C ARG A 262 0.10 7.69 -7.07
N ASP A 263 1.25 7.18 -6.70
CA ASP A 263 2.35 7.91 -6.10
C ASP A 263 3.32 8.41 -7.16
N GLY A 264 2.83 9.32 -7.95
CA GLY A 264 3.74 10.20 -8.52
C GLY A 264 4.29 10.00 -9.90
N MET A 265 5.30 10.77 -10.08
CA MET A 265 6.06 10.91 -11.30
C MET A 265 7.04 9.76 -11.47
N ASN A 266 7.20 9.33 -12.71
CA ASN A 266 8.23 8.38 -13.06
C ASN A 266 9.48 9.12 -13.53
N ARG A 267 10.64 8.69 -13.04
CA ARG A 267 11.94 9.12 -13.58
C ARG A 267 12.31 8.25 -14.76
N VAL A 268 12.99 8.81 -15.74
CA VAL A 268 13.53 8.03 -16.87
C VAL A 268 14.37 6.83 -16.39
N SER A 269 15.05 6.94 -15.24
CA SER A 269 15.89 5.89 -14.66
C SER A 269 15.12 4.77 -13.93
N ASP A 270 13.84 4.93 -13.68
CA ASP A 270 13.06 3.94 -12.89
C ASP A 270 12.99 2.61 -13.63
N SER A 271 13.16 1.49 -12.91
CA SER A 271 13.08 0.14 -13.48
C SER A 271 11.65 -0.23 -13.87
N THR A 272 10.70 0.13 -13.02
CA THR A 272 9.27 -0.02 -13.24
C THR A 272 8.58 1.33 -13.16
N PHE A 273 7.84 1.67 -14.20
CA PHE A 273 7.01 2.86 -14.28
C PHE A 273 5.65 2.61 -13.63
N LYS A 274 5.18 3.55 -12.85
CA LYS A 274 3.84 3.55 -12.27
C LYS A 274 2.89 4.28 -13.20
N ARG A 275 1.70 3.74 -13.35
CA ARG A 275 0.63 4.33 -14.17
C ARG A 275 -0.58 4.63 -13.30
N SER A 276 -1.15 5.81 -13.46
CA SER A 276 -2.40 6.17 -12.80
C SER A 276 -3.58 5.59 -13.57
N LEU A 277 -4.41 4.81 -12.90
CA LEU A 277 -5.56 4.13 -13.48
C LEU A 277 -6.74 5.10 -13.63
N VAL A 278 -7.23 5.24 -14.85
CA VAL A 278 -8.43 6.02 -15.15
C VAL A 278 -9.67 5.17 -14.88
N ILE A 279 -10.50 5.63 -13.95
CA ILE A 279 -11.71 4.92 -13.50
C ILE A 279 -12.88 5.89 -13.33
N ASN A 280 -14.11 5.34 -13.32
CA ASN A 280 -15.35 6.08 -13.04
C ASN A 280 -15.64 7.21 -14.02
N ASN A 281 -15.32 7.01 -15.30
CA ASN A 281 -15.68 7.92 -16.39
C ASN A 281 -15.34 9.41 -16.13
N PRO A 282 -14.08 9.77 -15.81
CA PRO A 282 -13.74 11.14 -15.44
C PRO A 282 -13.88 12.10 -16.63
N THR A 283 -14.22 13.36 -16.34
CA THR A 283 -14.16 14.44 -17.31
C THR A 283 -12.72 14.84 -17.61
N ALA A 284 -12.50 15.63 -18.65
CA ALA A 284 -11.17 16.17 -18.97
C ALA A 284 -10.59 17.00 -17.80
N GLU A 285 -11.41 17.76 -17.10
CA GLU A 285 -10.99 18.53 -15.91
C GLU A 285 -10.53 17.61 -14.78
N GLN A 286 -11.27 16.54 -14.49
CA GLN A 286 -10.90 15.57 -13.46
C GLN A 286 -9.62 14.82 -13.81
N LEU A 287 -9.37 14.51 -15.09
CA LEU A 287 -8.11 13.92 -15.54
C LEU A 287 -6.95 14.90 -15.34
N THR A 288 -7.15 16.17 -15.67
CA THR A 288 -6.14 17.22 -15.49
C THR A 288 -5.82 17.43 -14.00
N GLU A 289 -6.85 17.50 -13.15
CA GLU A 289 -6.68 17.58 -11.70
C GLU A 289 -5.94 16.37 -11.15
N GLY A 290 -6.27 15.16 -11.65
CA GLY A 290 -5.56 13.94 -11.31
C GLY A 290 -4.06 14.01 -11.65
N MET A 291 -3.70 14.59 -12.80
CA MET A 291 -2.30 14.81 -13.20
C MET A 291 -1.60 15.80 -12.27
N LEU A 292 -2.26 16.90 -11.88
CA LEU A 292 -1.71 17.85 -10.90
C LEU A 292 -1.52 17.22 -9.52
N ASN A 293 -2.42 16.34 -9.11
CA ASN A 293 -2.27 15.59 -7.86
C ASN A 293 -1.06 14.63 -7.90
N ILE A 294 -0.77 14.04 -9.06
CA ILE A 294 0.45 13.23 -9.24
C ILE A 294 1.71 14.11 -9.12
N LEU A 295 1.70 15.29 -9.74
CA LEU A 295 2.81 16.24 -9.68
C LEU A 295 3.13 16.70 -8.26
N ASN A 296 2.10 16.92 -7.47
CA ASN A 296 2.21 17.44 -6.11
C ASN A 296 2.27 16.34 -5.05
N PHE A 297 2.39 15.07 -5.47
CA PHE A 297 2.56 13.97 -4.55
C PHE A 297 3.99 13.94 -4.00
N GLU A 298 4.10 14.01 -2.69
CA GLU A 298 5.37 13.83 -1.97
C GLU A 298 5.45 12.44 -1.34
N GLU A 299 6.67 11.93 -1.16
CA GLU A 299 6.89 10.65 -0.48
C GLU A 299 6.28 10.65 0.94
N SER A 300 6.27 11.82 1.61
CA SER A 300 5.61 12.01 2.89
C SER A 300 4.10 11.73 2.85
N ASP A 301 3.45 11.85 1.68
CA ASP A 301 2.00 11.60 1.52
C ASP A 301 1.63 10.13 1.76
N LEU A 302 2.59 9.21 1.57
CA LEU A 302 2.42 7.80 1.94
C LEU A 302 2.12 7.61 3.42
N PHE A 303 2.55 8.55 4.25
CA PHE A 303 2.38 8.50 5.70
C PHE A 303 1.24 9.38 6.22
N LYS A 304 0.63 10.21 5.38
CA LYS A 304 -0.48 11.11 5.78
C LYS A 304 -1.80 10.37 6.01
N GLN A 305 -1.95 9.16 5.49
CA GLN A 305 -3.19 8.39 5.65
C GLN A 305 -3.40 7.91 7.08
N SER A 306 -4.59 8.14 7.61
CA SER A 306 -5.01 7.59 8.90
C SER A 306 -5.09 6.06 8.82
N ARG A 307 -4.59 5.38 9.86
CA ARG A 307 -4.65 3.93 9.97
C ARG A 307 -5.19 3.54 11.34
N HIS A 308 -6.42 3.08 11.36
CA HIS A 308 -7.05 2.55 12.56
C HIS A 308 -7.06 1.02 12.47
N PHE A 309 -6.44 0.35 13.42
CA PHE A 309 -6.21 -1.09 13.30
C PHE A 309 -6.64 -1.89 14.52
N VAL A 310 -6.87 -3.17 14.27
CA VAL A 310 -6.94 -4.21 15.32
C VAL A 310 -5.84 -5.23 15.08
N SER A 311 -5.21 -5.72 16.16
CA SER A 311 -4.19 -6.75 16.12
C SER A 311 -4.71 -8.03 16.78
N MET A 312 -4.51 -9.18 16.12
CA MET A 312 -5.01 -10.47 16.60
C MET A 312 -4.09 -11.64 16.24
N ASP A 313 -4.18 -12.70 17.05
CA ASP A 313 -3.52 -13.97 16.77
C ASP A 313 -4.30 -14.77 15.71
N LEU A 314 -3.61 -15.20 14.67
CA LEU A 314 -4.21 -15.96 13.57
C LEU A 314 -4.76 -17.32 14.04
N LYS A 315 -4.19 -17.87 15.13
CA LYS A 315 -4.70 -19.10 15.77
C LYS A 315 -6.19 -19.07 16.11
N GLN A 316 -6.77 -17.89 16.33
CA GLN A 316 -8.20 -17.77 16.65
C GLN A 316 -9.09 -18.28 15.50
N LEU A 317 -8.59 -18.22 14.25
CA LEU A 317 -9.31 -18.72 13.07
C LEU A 317 -9.12 -20.23 12.86
N ALA A 318 -8.07 -20.82 13.41
CA ALA A 318 -7.78 -22.24 13.22
C ALA A 318 -8.90 -23.14 13.74
N ALA A 319 -9.17 -24.22 13.01
CA ALA A 319 -10.14 -25.24 13.36
C ALA A 319 -9.76 -26.58 12.71
N GLN A 320 -10.31 -27.67 13.21
CA GLN A 320 -10.05 -29.01 12.66
C GLN A 320 -10.55 -29.16 11.22
N GLN A 321 -11.65 -28.49 10.89
CA GLN A 321 -12.24 -28.54 9.55
C GLN A 321 -12.12 -27.18 8.85
N ASN A 322 -11.82 -27.15 7.58
CA ASN A 322 -11.73 -25.94 6.77
C ASN A 322 -13.04 -25.15 6.74
N THR A 323 -14.20 -25.82 6.75
CA THR A 323 -15.52 -25.15 6.84
C THR A 323 -15.68 -24.32 8.10
N GLN A 324 -15.23 -24.82 9.25
CA GLN A 324 -15.25 -24.09 10.51
C GLN A 324 -14.26 -22.90 10.51
N THR A 325 -13.10 -23.07 9.86
CA THR A 325 -12.15 -21.95 9.65
C THR A 325 -12.80 -20.87 8.80
N ASP A 326 -13.50 -21.22 7.74
CA ASP A 326 -14.20 -20.28 6.87
C ASP A 326 -15.34 -19.55 7.58
N GLU A 327 -16.10 -20.24 8.43
CA GLU A 327 -17.14 -19.60 9.26
C GLU A 327 -16.55 -18.58 10.23
N LYS A 328 -15.46 -18.92 10.92
CA LYS A 328 -14.75 -17.98 11.81
C LYS A 328 -14.20 -16.79 11.05
N LEU A 329 -13.61 -17.03 9.87
CA LEU A 329 -13.13 -15.97 9.00
C LEU A 329 -14.27 -15.05 8.56
N GLY A 330 -15.40 -15.61 8.13
CA GLY A 330 -16.60 -14.86 7.77
C GLY A 330 -17.12 -13.98 8.93
N GLN A 331 -17.13 -14.51 10.16
CA GLN A 331 -17.48 -13.75 11.36
C GLN A 331 -16.49 -12.59 11.59
N LEU A 332 -15.19 -12.85 11.54
CA LEU A 332 -14.16 -11.80 11.65
C LEU A 332 -14.39 -10.69 10.63
N LEU A 333 -14.52 -11.04 9.34
CA LEU A 333 -14.69 -10.06 8.27
C LEU A 333 -15.93 -9.18 8.46
N SER A 334 -17.05 -9.77 8.90
CA SER A 334 -18.28 -9.04 9.21
C SER A 334 -18.07 -8.04 10.36
N LYS A 335 -17.28 -8.42 11.38
CA LYS A 335 -16.98 -7.55 12.52
C LYS A 335 -16.04 -6.41 12.14
N LEU A 336 -14.99 -6.67 11.36
CA LEU A 336 -14.10 -5.63 10.83
C LEU A 336 -14.88 -4.64 9.96
N TYR A 337 -15.72 -5.15 9.06
CA TYR A 337 -16.57 -4.30 8.23
C TYR A 337 -17.51 -3.43 9.05
N SER A 338 -18.11 -3.96 10.13
CA SER A 338 -18.98 -3.19 11.03
C SER A 338 -18.22 -2.17 11.88
N LEU A 339 -16.98 -2.47 12.26
CA LEU A 339 -16.12 -1.57 13.04
C LEU A 339 -15.63 -0.37 12.22
N LYS A 340 -15.59 -0.49 10.87
CA LYS A 340 -15.14 0.55 9.96
C LYS A 340 -13.69 1.01 10.21
N ASN A 341 -12.87 0.14 10.75
CA ASN A 341 -11.41 0.30 10.74
C ASN A 341 -10.85 -0.07 9.36
N ASN A 342 -9.61 0.32 9.06
CA ASN A 342 -9.01 0.10 7.73
C ASN A 342 -7.74 -0.76 7.75
N ALA A 343 -7.33 -1.26 8.92
CA ALA A 343 -6.16 -2.12 8.98
C ALA A 343 -6.31 -3.26 10.00
N LEU A 344 -5.68 -4.39 9.64
CA LEU A 344 -5.62 -5.61 10.44
C LEU A 344 -4.16 -6.02 10.59
N ILE A 345 -3.70 -6.20 11.83
CA ILE A 345 -2.40 -6.78 12.14
C ILE A 345 -2.62 -8.25 12.50
N LEU A 346 -2.00 -9.16 11.76
CA LEU A 346 -2.08 -10.60 12.00
C LEU A 346 -0.78 -11.13 12.60
N LYS A 347 -0.89 -11.89 13.69
CA LYS A 347 0.20 -12.61 14.33
C LYS A 347 0.11 -14.08 13.94
N PRO A 348 1.00 -14.58 13.05
CA PRO A 348 0.87 -15.89 12.42
C PRO A 348 1.60 -17.02 13.16
N LEU A 349 2.23 -16.74 14.29
CA LEU A 349 2.97 -17.70 15.10
C LEU A 349 2.25 -17.94 16.45
N GLU A 350 2.48 -19.11 17.03
CA GLU A 350 1.96 -19.50 18.35
C GLU A 350 3.05 -20.18 19.17
N ASP A 351 3.12 -19.83 20.44
CA ASP A 351 3.73 -20.62 21.51
C ASP A 351 2.67 -21.59 21.99
N LYS A 352 2.71 -22.83 21.52
CA LYS A 352 1.65 -23.81 21.73
C LYS A 352 1.86 -24.65 22.99
N ASP A 353 3.11 -24.96 23.30
CA ASP A 353 3.45 -25.79 24.45
C ASP A 353 3.31 -25.04 25.78
N LYS A 354 3.36 -23.68 25.73
CA LYS A 354 3.13 -22.80 26.88
C LYS A 354 3.99 -23.13 28.09
N ASP A 355 5.21 -23.60 27.83
CA ASP A 355 6.17 -23.93 28.88
C ASP A 355 6.74 -22.70 29.58
N GLY A 356 6.36 -21.50 29.10
CA GLY A 356 6.73 -20.21 29.67
C GLY A 356 8.12 -19.72 29.22
N ASP A 357 8.73 -20.38 28.25
CA ASP A 357 10.04 -19.98 27.71
C ASP A 357 9.94 -18.80 26.74
N GLY A 358 8.70 -18.45 26.31
CA GLY A 358 8.39 -17.33 25.41
C GLY A 358 8.88 -17.55 23.97
N GLN A 359 9.06 -18.82 23.56
CA GLN A 359 9.44 -19.20 22.23
C GLN A 359 8.25 -19.65 21.41
N TYR A 360 8.32 -19.38 20.10
CA TYR A 360 7.25 -19.78 19.15
C TYR A 360 7.63 -21.10 18.48
N ASP A 361 6.73 -22.08 18.50
CA ASP A 361 6.96 -23.43 18.00
C ASP A 361 6.06 -23.81 16.81
N VAL A 362 5.00 -23.02 16.56
CA VAL A 362 3.98 -23.31 15.54
C VAL A 362 3.68 -22.12 14.64
N ALA A 363 3.53 -22.41 13.33
CA ALA A 363 3.15 -21.47 12.29
C ALA A 363 1.77 -21.77 11.69
N TYR A 364 1.11 -20.73 11.17
CA TYR A 364 -0.16 -20.80 10.44
C TYR A 364 -0.03 -20.43 8.96
N PHE A 365 1.14 -20.71 8.38
CA PHE A 365 1.48 -20.50 6.98
C PHE A 365 2.51 -21.56 6.53
N PRO A 366 2.69 -21.78 5.21
CA PRO A 366 3.64 -22.76 4.70
C PRO A 366 5.09 -22.36 5.02
N THR A 367 5.80 -23.19 5.77
CA THR A 367 7.23 -23.07 6.06
C THR A 367 7.82 -24.44 6.38
N ASN A 368 9.13 -24.61 6.20
CA ASN A 368 9.89 -25.77 6.66
C ASN A 368 10.79 -25.44 7.88
N LYS A 369 10.60 -24.28 8.48
CA LYS A 369 11.44 -23.77 9.57
C LYS A 369 10.90 -24.11 10.95
N MET A 370 9.60 -24.40 11.04
CA MET A 370 8.92 -24.82 12.25
C MET A 370 7.67 -25.67 11.90
N SER A 371 7.02 -26.21 12.91
CA SER A 371 5.77 -26.97 12.74
C SER A 371 4.67 -26.09 12.15
N VAL A 372 3.95 -26.59 11.14
CA VAL A 372 2.80 -25.90 10.56
C VAL A 372 1.52 -26.53 11.08
N GLN A 373 0.74 -25.77 11.86
CA GLN A 373 -0.54 -26.24 12.38
C GLN A 373 -1.62 -26.23 11.32
N GLN A 374 -1.70 -25.16 10.55
CA GLN A 374 -2.67 -24.99 9.46
C GLN A 374 -2.22 -23.88 8.51
N ASP A 375 -2.35 -24.08 7.21
CA ASP A 375 -2.08 -23.08 6.20
C ASP A 375 -3.33 -22.22 5.94
N ILE A 376 -3.48 -21.12 6.67
CA ILE A 376 -4.65 -20.24 6.61
C ILE A 376 -4.32 -18.75 6.42
N LEU A 377 -3.03 -18.38 6.46
CA LEU A 377 -2.62 -16.98 6.38
C LEU A 377 -3.01 -16.34 5.06
N ASN A 378 -2.67 -16.98 3.93
CA ASN A 378 -2.94 -16.43 2.60
C ASN A 378 -4.44 -16.16 2.40
N ARG A 379 -5.29 -17.14 2.75
CA ARG A 379 -6.74 -16.98 2.67
C ARG A 379 -7.24 -15.84 3.55
N SER A 380 -6.80 -15.79 4.81
CA SER A 380 -7.25 -14.77 5.76
C SER A 380 -6.88 -13.37 5.30
N LEU A 381 -5.64 -13.19 4.84
CA LEU A 381 -5.13 -11.94 4.31
C LEU A 381 -5.94 -11.48 3.09
N TRP A 382 -6.05 -12.34 2.07
CA TRP A 382 -6.75 -12.01 0.84
C TRP A 382 -8.22 -11.67 1.06
N GLN A 383 -8.91 -12.44 1.90
CA GLN A 383 -10.31 -12.17 2.24
C GLN A 383 -10.48 -10.89 3.06
N ALA A 384 -9.55 -10.58 3.98
CA ALA A 384 -9.59 -9.32 4.74
C ALA A 384 -9.42 -8.11 3.81
N GLN A 385 -8.54 -8.18 2.83
CA GLN A 385 -8.35 -7.12 1.83
C GLN A 385 -9.55 -6.97 0.91
N THR A 386 -10.00 -8.05 0.29
CA THR A 386 -11.00 -7.99 -0.79
C THR A 386 -12.44 -7.84 -0.30
N ARG A 387 -12.78 -8.35 0.89
CA ARG A 387 -14.14 -8.33 1.43
C ARG A 387 -14.36 -7.34 2.55
N ALA A 388 -13.32 -6.97 3.30
CA ALA A 388 -13.44 -6.04 4.41
C ALA A 388 -12.61 -4.76 4.23
N GLY A 389 -11.94 -4.59 3.08
CA GLY A 389 -11.17 -3.38 2.75
C GLY A 389 -9.99 -3.11 3.69
N GLN A 390 -9.42 -4.16 4.30
CA GLN A 390 -8.35 -4.01 5.28
C GLN A 390 -6.97 -3.95 4.63
N SER A 391 -6.14 -2.98 5.02
CA SER A 391 -4.69 -3.12 4.88
C SER A 391 -4.19 -4.17 5.86
N VAL A 392 -3.51 -5.22 5.38
CA VAL A 392 -3.05 -6.30 6.25
C VAL A 392 -1.54 -6.22 6.48
N ILE A 393 -1.17 -6.09 7.75
CA ILE A 393 0.20 -6.04 8.23
C ILE A 393 0.48 -7.35 8.98
N LEU A 394 1.65 -7.94 8.77
CA LEU A 394 2.10 -9.08 9.55
C LEU A 394 2.99 -8.63 10.70
N GLU A 395 2.69 -9.14 11.89
CA GLU A 395 3.57 -8.99 13.04
C GLU A 395 4.33 -10.29 13.30
N LEU A 396 5.66 -10.18 13.31
CA LEU A 396 6.57 -11.26 13.66
C LEU A 396 7.42 -10.86 14.86
N PRO A 397 7.65 -11.75 15.83
CA PRO A 397 8.62 -11.50 16.90
C PRO A 397 10.01 -11.33 16.28
N ALA A 398 10.79 -10.38 16.77
CA ALA A 398 12.17 -10.19 16.34
C ALA A 398 13.00 -11.46 16.59
N TYR A 399 12.77 -12.11 17.70
CA TYR A 399 13.49 -13.31 18.14
C TYR A 399 12.48 -14.42 18.50
N PRO A 400 11.93 -15.15 17.50
CA PRO A 400 10.93 -16.19 17.77
C PRO A 400 11.49 -17.40 18.52
N GLN A 401 12.78 -17.68 18.39
CA GLN A 401 13.52 -18.71 19.14
C GLN A 401 14.90 -18.17 19.52
N LYS A 402 15.30 -18.36 20.78
CA LYS A 402 16.55 -17.79 21.34
C LYS A 402 17.81 -18.35 20.68
N ASP A 403 17.78 -19.62 20.32
CA ASP A 403 18.90 -20.33 19.67
C ASP A 403 19.00 -20.04 18.16
N LYS A 404 18.02 -19.35 17.57
CA LYS A 404 17.96 -19.05 16.14
C LYS A 404 17.69 -17.55 15.88
N PRO A 405 18.68 -16.69 16.09
CA PRO A 405 18.51 -15.23 16.10
C PRO A 405 17.99 -14.65 14.76
N PHE A 406 18.19 -15.36 13.65
CA PHE A 406 17.74 -14.92 12.32
C PHE A 406 16.53 -15.71 11.77
N LEU A 407 15.90 -16.55 12.58
CA LEU A 407 14.75 -17.35 12.15
C LEU A 407 13.61 -16.47 11.59
N THR A 408 13.42 -15.29 12.16
CA THR A 408 12.40 -14.34 11.70
C THR A 408 12.60 -13.90 10.25
N VAL A 409 13.85 -13.80 9.77
CA VAL A 409 14.17 -13.46 8.38
C VAL A 409 13.67 -14.55 7.42
N ASP A 410 13.93 -15.80 7.76
CA ASP A 410 13.47 -16.95 6.98
C ASP A 410 11.94 -17.06 6.97
N LEU A 411 11.31 -16.89 8.13
CA LEU A 411 9.84 -16.91 8.26
C LEU A 411 9.19 -15.77 7.47
N ALA A 412 9.72 -14.56 7.58
CA ALA A 412 9.23 -13.41 6.82
C ALA A 412 9.35 -13.62 5.31
N LYS A 413 10.44 -14.22 4.86
CA LYS A 413 10.64 -14.60 3.45
C LYS A 413 9.60 -15.62 2.98
N ASP A 414 9.38 -16.70 3.76
CA ASP A 414 8.38 -17.71 3.42
C ASP A 414 6.97 -17.11 3.36
N ILE A 415 6.64 -16.21 4.29
CA ILE A 415 5.37 -15.49 4.27
C ILE A 415 5.24 -14.64 3.00
N ALA A 416 6.21 -13.77 2.70
CA ALA A 416 6.15 -12.86 1.57
C ALA A 416 6.07 -13.60 0.23
N ARG A 417 6.75 -14.75 0.11
CA ARG A 417 6.72 -15.62 -1.06
C ARG A 417 5.30 -16.04 -1.46
N PHE A 418 4.45 -16.38 -0.49
CA PHE A 418 3.07 -16.80 -0.73
C PHE A 418 2.04 -15.69 -0.54
N ASN A 419 2.46 -14.50 -0.12
CA ASN A 419 1.59 -13.38 0.21
C ASN A 419 2.12 -12.05 -0.36
N SER A 420 2.18 -11.94 -1.68
CA SER A 420 2.73 -10.76 -2.37
C SER A 420 1.96 -9.46 -2.07
N ASN A 421 0.70 -9.55 -1.66
CA ASN A 421 -0.20 -8.41 -1.42
C ASN A 421 -0.18 -7.88 0.02
N LEU A 422 0.83 -8.21 0.82
CA LEU A 422 1.02 -7.62 2.14
C LEU A 422 1.10 -6.09 2.07
N SER A 423 0.43 -5.42 3.02
CA SER A 423 0.53 -3.97 3.19
C SER A 423 1.70 -3.55 4.10
N GLY A 424 2.29 -4.50 4.81
CA GLY A 424 3.46 -4.26 5.65
C GLY A 424 3.91 -5.47 6.45
N VAL A 425 5.13 -5.34 6.99
CA VAL A 425 5.71 -6.28 7.94
C VAL A 425 6.16 -5.50 9.17
N GLN A 426 5.74 -5.95 10.34
CA GLN A 426 6.08 -5.38 11.64
C GLN A 426 6.95 -6.36 12.40
N LEU A 427 8.15 -5.93 12.81
CA LEU A 427 8.97 -6.68 13.75
C LEU A 427 8.63 -6.28 15.18
N ASN A 428 8.24 -7.24 16.00
CA ASN A 428 7.97 -7.01 17.41
C ASN A 428 9.27 -7.26 18.21
N ALA A 429 9.92 -6.17 18.59
CA ALA A 429 11.12 -6.18 19.42
C ALA A 429 10.80 -6.14 20.94
N GLY A 430 9.52 -6.01 21.30
CA GLY A 430 9.11 -5.97 22.71
C GLY A 430 9.86 -4.91 23.50
N SER A 431 10.48 -5.32 24.62
CA SER A 431 11.26 -4.45 25.52
C SER A 431 12.76 -4.40 25.19
N SER A 432 13.20 -4.96 24.06
CA SER A 432 14.64 -5.10 23.73
C SER A 432 15.40 -3.77 23.69
N LEU A 433 14.72 -2.64 23.44
CA LEU A 433 15.35 -1.31 23.41
C LEU A 433 15.01 -0.42 24.62
N ASN A 434 14.48 -0.98 25.72
CA ASN A 434 14.16 -0.18 26.91
C ASN A 434 15.42 0.47 27.50
N CYS A 435 16.58 -0.16 27.38
CA CYS A 435 17.86 0.45 27.77
C CYS A 435 18.16 1.75 27.00
N ALA A 436 17.81 1.85 25.72
CA ALA A 436 18.03 3.04 24.90
C ALA A 436 17.03 4.18 25.21
N MET A 437 15.93 3.88 25.88
CA MET A 437 14.93 4.87 26.29
C MET A 437 15.31 5.61 27.56
N GLN A 438 16.22 5.05 28.36
CA GLN A 438 16.69 5.64 29.60
C GLN A 438 17.83 6.64 29.35
N LYS A 439 17.84 7.74 30.07
CA LYS A 439 18.80 8.85 29.87
C LYS A 439 20.27 8.48 30.21
N ILE A 440 20.47 7.45 31.02
CA ILE A 440 21.78 7.15 31.63
C ILE A 440 22.54 6.05 30.88
N THR A 441 21.90 5.22 30.07
CA THR A 441 22.45 3.92 29.66
C THR A 441 22.77 3.78 28.15
N MET A 442 22.72 4.84 27.36
CA MET A 442 23.21 4.80 25.97
C MET A 442 24.69 4.41 25.82
N GLN A 443 25.45 4.36 26.93
CA GLN A 443 26.88 4.01 26.94
C GLN A 443 27.14 2.55 27.36
N GLU A 444 26.13 1.79 27.75
CA GLU A 444 26.34 0.37 28.06
C GLU A 444 26.55 -0.45 26.79
N SER A 445 27.65 -1.18 26.74
CA SER A 445 28.03 -2.00 25.58
C SER A 445 26.95 -3.01 25.17
N SER A 446 26.18 -3.52 26.12
CA SER A 446 25.09 -4.46 25.90
C SER A 446 23.91 -3.82 25.16
N CYS A 447 23.56 -2.58 25.49
CA CYS A 447 22.46 -1.85 24.82
C CYS A 447 22.81 -1.50 23.35
N ILE A 448 24.05 -1.07 23.13
CA ILE A 448 24.57 -0.79 21.79
C ILE A 448 24.55 -2.06 20.94
N GLU A 449 24.97 -3.18 21.51
CA GLU A 449 24.98 -4.46 20.81
C GLU A 449 23.57 -4.93 20.43
N GLN A 450 22.59 -4.85 21.36
CA GLN A 450 21.19 -5.18 21.09
C GLN A 450 20.59 -4.29 20.00
N SER A 451 20.87 -2.98 20.02
CA SER A 451 20.43 -2.06 18.99
C SER A 451 20.99 -2.44 17.61
N LYS A 452 22.28 -2.75 17.52
CA LYS A 452 22.93 -3.18 16.27
C LYS A 452 22.36 -4.50 15.74
N GLN A 453 22.14 -5.48 16.62
CA GLN A 453 21.55 -6.76 16.24
C GLN A 453 20.14 -6.59 15.69
N LEU A 454 19.32 -5.75 16.31
CA LEU A 454 17.97 -5.46 15.85
C LEU A 454 17.96 -4.69 14.52
N GLU A 455 18.87 -3.75 14.34
CA GLU A 455 19.09 -3.03 13.08
C GLU A 455 19.44 -4.01 11.95
N GLN A 456 20.44 -4.87 12.18
CA GLN A 456 20.83 -5.90 11.21
C GLN A 456 19.67 -6.85 10.88
N LEU A 457 18.91 -7.28 11.88
CA LEU A 457 17.76 -8.15 11.71
C LEU A 457 16.68 -7.48 10.86
N SER A 458 16.40 -6.20 11.12
CA SER A 458 15.42 -5.41 10.37
C SER A 458 15.83 -5.25 8.91
N GLU A 459 17.09 -4.92 8.65
CA GLU A 459 17.63 -4.80 7.30
C GLU A 459 17.56 -6.13 6.53
N LEU A 460 17.99 -7.22 7.16
CA LEU A 460 17.93 -8.56 6.56
C LEU A 460 16.49 -8.98 6.26
N THR A 461 15.55 -8.70 7.17
CA THR A 461 14.14 -9.01 6.97
C THR A 461 13.58 -8.23 5.79
N LYS A 462 13.81 -6.91 5.73
CA LYS A 462 13.40 -6.05 4.62
C LYS A 462 13.94 -6.56 3.28
N LYS A 463 15.22 -6.88 3.23
CA LYS A 463 15.89 -7.44 2.05
C LYS A 463 15.34 -8.81 1.64
N ALA A 464 14.96 -9.65 2.59
CA ALA A 464 14.43 -10.98 2.33
C ALA A 464 13.01 -10.96 1.74
N VAL A 465 12.16 -10.03 2.19
CA VAL A 465 10.74 -9.98 1.77
C VAL A 465 10.50 -9.14 0.52
N LYS A 466 11.26 -8.06 0.33
CA LYS A 466 11.06 -7.09 -0.75
C LYS A 466 10.95 -7.71 -2.15
N PRO A 467 11.75 -8.73 -2.53
CA PRO A 467 11.67 -9.34 -3.85
C PRO A 467 10.32 -9.99 -4.19
N TYR A 468 9.52 -10.33 -3.19
CA TYR A 468 8.24 -11.03 -3.35
C TYR A 468 7.03 -10.11 -3.29
N LEU A 469 7.18 -8.92 -2.68
CA LEU A 469 6.06 -8.01 -2.46
C LEU A 469 5.67 -7.28 -3.74
N ASN A 470 4.36 -7.17 -3.96
CA ASN A 470 3.81 -6.41 -5.07
C ASN A 470 4.16 -4.92 -4.91
N MET A 471 4.89 -4.37 -5.88
CA MET A 471 5.36 -2.99 -5.87
C MET A 471 4.20 -1.97 -5.83
N SER A 472 3.05 -2.33 -6.40
CA SER A 472 1.86 -1.47 -6.40
C SER A 472 1.27 -1.25 -4.99
N ASN A 473 1.58 -2.13 -4.03
CA ASN A 473 1.01 -2.06 -2.68
C ASN A 473 1.81 -1.17 -1.72
N GLN A 474 3.04 -0.80 -2.07
CA GLN A 474 3.91 0.05 -1.24
C GLN A 474 3.99 -0.42 0.22
N ALA A 475 4.30 -1.70 0.40
CA ALA A 475 4.36 -2.32 1.72
C ALA A 475 5.34 -1.60 2.65
N GLN A 476 4.88 -1.29 3.88
CA GLN A 476 5.63 -0.56 4.88
C GLN A 476 6.28 -1.49 5.91
N PHE A 477 7.49 -1.15 6.33
CA PHE A 477 8.23 -1.89 7.37
C PHE A 477 8.19 -1.11 8.67
N SER A 478 7.67 -1.74 9.73
CA SER A 478 7.54 -1.14 11.04
C SER A 478 8.26 -1.93 12.13
N LEU A 479 8.70 -1.22 13.15
CA LEU A 479 9.24 -1.80 14.37
C LEU A 479 8.27 -1.53 15.52
N LEU A 480 7.86 -2.59 16.23
CA LEU A 480 7.04 -2.49 17.43
C LEU A 480 7.91 -2.60 18.68
N LEU A 481 7.74 -1.62 19.57
CA LEU A 481 8.37 -1.56 20.88
C LEU A 481 7.32 -1.57 21.99
N THR A 482 7.68 -2.12 23.14
CA THR A 482 6.88 -2.06 24.38
C THR A 482 7.70 -1.27 25.41
N PRO A 483 7.56 0.07 25.46
CA PRO A 483 8.31 0.91 26.37
C PRO A 483 8.00 0.62 27.84
N ASP A 484 9.04 0.70 28.68
CA ASP A 484 8.86 0.86 30.11
C ASP A 484 8.48 2.31 30.41
N LEU A 485 7.21 2.53 30.75
CA LEU A 485 6.64 3.87 30.92
C LEU A 485 7.26 4.69 32.07
N ASP A 486 7.99 4.05 32.98
CA ASP A 486 8.68 4.75 34.07
C ASP A 486 10.05 5.30 33.63
N HIS A 487 10.54 4.91 32.42
CA HIS A 487 11.85 5.29 31.90
C HIS A 487 11.80 5.57 30.40
N ILE A 488 11.19 6.71 30.00
CA ILE A 488 10.95 7.06 28.58
C ILE A 488 11.57 8.41 28.15
N GLU A 489 12.50 8.95 28.94
CA GLU A 489 13.00 10.32 28.74
C GLU A 489 13.68 10.53 27.38
N ASN A 490 14.36 9.49 26.86
CA ASN A 490 15.04 9.51 25.56
C ASN A 490 14.17 8.97 24.40
N LEU A 491 12.92 8.62 24.63
CA LEU A 491 12.05 8.02 23.62
C LEU A 491 11.93 8.87 22.34
N PRO A 492 11.77 10.19 22.37
CA PRO A 492 11.71 11.01 21.16
C PRO A 492 12.95 10.87 20.28
N GLU A 493 14.15 10.89 20.86
CA GLU A 493 15.41 10.76 20.11
C GLU A 493 15.59 9.33 19.56
N LEU A 494 15.21 8.32 20.33
CA LEU A 494 15.20 6.94 19.85
C LEU A 494 14.25 6.78 18.66
N ILE A 495 13.04 7.35 18.72
CA ILE A 495 12.09 7.31 17.61
C ILE A 495 12.69 7.92 16.35
N LYS A 496 13.28 9.12 16.43
CA LYS A 496 13.93 9.76 15.28
C LYS A 496 15.01 8.88 14.66
N THR A 497 15.84 8.25 15.50
CA THR A 497 16.88 7.32 15.05
C THR A 497 16.27 6.12 14.32
N LEU A 498 15.23 5.51 14.88
CA LEU A 498 14.56 4.35 14.29
C LEU A 498 13.84 4.70 12.97
N LEU A 499 13.29 5.91 12.85
CA LEU A 499 12.63 6.37 11.63
C LEU A 499 13.61 6.62 10.46
N LEU A 500 14.92 6.63 10.69
CA LEU A 500 15.90 6.61 9.60
C LEU A 500 15.96 5.24 8.89
N GLN A 501 15.57 4.18 9.57
CA GLN A 501 15.70 2.81 9.08
C GLN A 501 14.35 2.11 8.84
N HIS A 502 13.31 2.53 9.54
CA HIS A 502 11.96 1.97 9.46
C HIS A 502 10.99 3.00 8.90
N ASP A 503 10.03 2.54 8.13
CA ASP A 503 8.96 3.40 7.60
C ASP A 503 8.07 3.90 8.74
N LEU A 504 7.80 3.04 9.72
CA LEU A 504 6.95 3.34 10.88
C LEU A 504 7.56 2.78 12.17
N VAL A 505 7.30 3.46 13.29
CA VAL A 505 7.58 2.96 14.64
C VAL A 505 6.25 2.79 15.38
N ASN A 506 5.99 1.59 15.89
CA ASN A 506 4.78 1.27 16.66
C ASN A 506 5.14 1.13 18.14
N LEU A 507 4.44 1.84 19.01
CA LEU A 507 4.61 1.75 20.45
C LEU A 507 3.38 1.09 21.07
N LYS A 508 3.60 0.00 21.82
CA LYS A 508 2.53 -0.78 22.47
C LYS A 508 2.51 -0.56 23.96
N PHE A 509 1.33 -0.29 24.52
CA PHE A 509 1.14 -0.04 25.94
C PHE A 509 -0.09 -0.73 26.51
N ASP A 510 0.03 -1.07 27.79
CA ASP A 510 -1.11 -1.29 28.67
C ASP A 510 -1.37 0.01 29.46
N VAL A 511 -2.55 0.64 29.20
CA VAL A 511 -2.91 1.93 29.83
C VAL A 511 -3.71 1.76 31.11
N ILE A 512 -4.13 0.53 31.42
CA ILE A 512 -5.05 0.25 32.54
C ILE A 512 -4.32 0.57 33.85
N GLY A 513 -4.89 1.50 34.64
CA GLY A 513 -4.29 1.99 35.88
C GLY A 513 -3.03 2.84 35.72
N LYS A 514 -2.60 3.16 34.48
CA LYS A 514 -1.35 3.88 34.20
C LYS A 514 -1.58 5.25 33.51
N LYS A 515 -2.67 5.90 33.81
CA LYS A 515 -3.07 7.15 33.17
C LYS A 515 -2.00 8.24 33.24
N LYS A 516 -1.28 8.36 34.39
CA LYS A 516 -0.22 9.36 34.57
C LYS A 516 0.93 9.11 33.59
N GLN A 517 1.49 7.91 33.58
CA GLN A 517 2.61 7.52 32.72
C GLN A 517 2.22 7.64 31.22
N PHE A 518 0.98 7.28 30.88
CA PHE A 518 0.49 7.43 29.53
C PHE A 518 0.39 8.90 29.08
N ASN A 519 -0.04 9.79 29.95
CA ASN A 519 -0.04 11.22 29.66
C ASN A 519 1.36 11.80 29.48
N GLU A 520 2.32 11.38 30.32
CA GLU A 520 3.74 11.75 30.18
C GLU A 520 4.29 11.31 28.82
N LEU A 521 4.01 10.07 28.41
CA LEU A 521 4.34 9.59 27.08
C LEU A 521 3.78 10.47 25.97
N LEU A 522 2.47 10.78 26.02
CA LEU A 522 1.83 11.60 24.99
C LEU A 522 2.40 13.02 24.94
N MET A 523 2.81 13.58 26.10
CA MET A 523 3.51 14.86 26.14
C MET A 523 4.87 14.78 25.44
N LEU A 524 5.64 13.72 25.64
CA LEU A 524 6.91 13.51 24.95
C LEU A 524 6.70 13.34 23.43
N LEU A 525 5.74 12.53 23.01
CA LEU A 525 5.42 12.36 21.60
C LEU A 525 4.93 13.67 20.95
N ASN A 526 4.31 14.55 21.73
CA ASN A 526 3.87 15.84 21.21
C ASN A 526 5.04 16.81 20.91
N THR A 527 6.25 16.54 21.41
CA THR A 527 7.46 17.31 21.06
C THR A 527 8.02 16.99 19.68
N LEU A 528 7.60 15.87 19.07
CA LEU A 528 8.01 15.47 17.74
C LEU A 528 7.36 16.37 16.68
N ASP A 529 8.04 16.54 15.57
CA ASP A 529 7.49 17.28 14.44
C ASP A 529 6.36 16.49 13.73
N GLN A 530 5.66 17.15 12.81
CA GLN A 530 4.50 16.56 12.16
C GLN A 530 4.86 15.37 11.26
N ASN A 531 6.02 15.39 10.62
CA ASN A 531 6.46 14.29 9.74
C ASN A 531 6.77 13.04 10.57
N ASP A 532 7.47 13.19 11.69
CA ASP A 532 7.73 12.07 12.61
C ASP A 532 6.42 11.52 13.18
N LYS A 533 5.48 12.39 13.63
CA LYS A 533 4.16 11.96 14.15
C LYS A 533 3.36 11.14 13.14
N GLN A 534 3.43 11.47 11.85
CA GLN A 534 2.77 10.70 10.80
C GLN A 534 3.34 9.28 10.63
N ARG A 535 4.55 9.04 11.11
CA ARG A 535 5.26 7.76 11.04
C ARG A 535 5.21 6.97 12.34
N ILE A 536 4.47 7.46 13.35
CA ILE A 536 4.25 6.75 14.61
C ILE A 536 2.92 6.02 14.57
N MET A 537 2.93 4.80 15.07
CA MET A 537 1.75 4.00 15.39
C MET A 537 1.66 3.82 16.91
N LEU A 538 0.45 3.85 17.46
CA LEU A 538 0.21 3.53 18.87
C LEU A 538 -0.77 2.37 19.02
N THR A 539 -0.38 1.39 19.81
CA THR A 539 -1.17 0.19 20.08
C THR A 539 -1.51 0.12 21.57
N LEU A 540 -2.80 0.10 21.88
CA LEU A 540 -3.27 -0.13 23.26
C LEU A 540 -3.67 -1.58 23.45
N VAL A 541 -3.25 -2.15 24.58
CA VAL A 541 -3.60 -3.52 24.94
C VAL A 541 -5.04 -3.56 25.47
N LEU A 542 -5.83 -4.49 24.97
CA LEU A 542 -7.21 -4.68 25.46
C LEU A 542 -7.22 -5.34 26.85
N PRO A 543 -8.20 -4.99 27.71
CA PRO A 543 -8.35 -5.63 29.01
C PRO A 543 -8.72 -7.12 28.85
N GLU A 544 -8.13 -7.97 29.65
CA GLU A 544 -8.47 -9.39 29.68
C GLU A 544 -9.88 -9.62 30.22
N ASN A 545 -10.31 -8.78 31.15
CA ASN A 545 -11.61 -8.85 31.83
C ASN A 545 -12.59 -7.79 31.31
N SER A 546 -13.88 -8.11 31.31
CA SER A 546 -14.95 -7.21 30.86
C SER A 546 -15.31 -6.13 31.89
N GLN A 547 -14.35 -5.63 32.67
CA GLN A 547 -14.59 -4.54 33.61
C GLN A 547 -14.79 -3.22 32.83
N LYS A 548 -15.92 -2.58 33.03
CA LYS A 548 -16.31 -1.35 32.35
C LYS A 548 -15.24 -0.27 32.41
N ASN A 549 -14.66 -0.05 33.59
CA ASN A 549 -13.65 1.00 33.80
C ASN A 549 -12.40 0.79 32.95
N ALA A 550 -11.94 -0.47 32.79
CA ALA A 550 -10.78 -0.78 31.96
C ALA A 550 -11.04 -0.47 30.47
N TRP A 551 -12.24 -0.77 29.97
CA TRP A 551 -12.64 -0.41 28.61
C TRP A 551 -12.74 1.11 28.42
N GLU A 552 -13.24 1.83 29.39
CA GLU A 552 -13.31 3.30 29.37
C GLU A 552 -11.91 3.93 29.37
N GLU A 553 -10.94 3.36 30.11
CA GLU A 553 -9.54 3.80 30.07
C GLU A 553 -8.90 3.61 28.69
N VAL A 554 -9.10 2.46 28.05
CA VAL A 554 -8.63 2.22 26.68
C VAL A 554 -9.30 3.19 25.69
N GLN A 555 -10.62 3.39 25.80
CA GLN A 555 -11.35 4.35 24.98
C GLN A 555 -10.77 5.77 25.10
N GLN A 556 -10.59 6.24 26.33
CA GLN A 556 -10.00 7.55 26.60
C GLN A 556 -8.57 7.64 26.06
N GLY A 557 -7.78 6.57 26.21
CA GLY A 557 -6.43 6.49 25.66
C GLY A 557 -6.41 6.72 24.15
N LEU A 558 -7.31 6.06 23.40
CA LEU A 558 -7.42 6.24 21.95
C LEU A 558 -7.81 7.68 21.57
N PHE A 559 -8.70 8.32 22.31
CA PHE A 559 -9.03 9.73 22.07
C PHE A 559 -7.86 10.67 22.38
N TYR A 560 -7.08 10.41 23.44
CA TYR A 560 -5.90 11.20 23.75
C TYR A 560 -4.82 11.07 22.67
N ILE A 561 -4.64 9.89 22.07
CA ILE A 561 -3.75 9.66 20.93
C ILE A 561 -4.13 10.55 19.74
N GLN A 562 -5.42 10.57 19.38
CA GLN A 562 -5.92 11.43 18.30
C GLN A 562 -5.65 12.91 18.59
N ARG A 563 -5.83 13.34 19.84
CA ARG A 563 -5.65 14.73 20.25
C ARG A 563 -4.22 15.23 20.08
N VAL A 564 -3.21 14.40 20.27
CA VAL A 564 -1.80 14.77 20.04
C VAL A 564 -1.41 14.70 18.55
N GLY A 565 -2.35 14.40 17.67
CA GLY A 565 -2.16 14.42 16.22
C GLY A 565 -1.61 13.14 15.62
N ILE A 566 -1.58 12.03 16.39
CA ILE A 566 -1.19 10.72 15.87
C ILE A 566 -2.40 10.07 15.20
N GLN A 567 -2.25 9.76 13.91
CA GLN A 567 -3.34 9.27 13.07
C GLN A 567 -3.30 7.74 12.85
N LYS A 568 -2.27 7.06 13.35
CA LYS A 568 -2.13 5.61 13.23
C LYS A 568 -2.17 4.99 14.63
N PHE A 569 -3.28 4.38 14.95
CA PHE A 569 -3.47 3.77 16.26
C PHE A 569 -4.46 2.61 16.22
N GLY A 570 -4.41 1.79 17.22
CA GLY A 570 -5.29 0.63 17.31
C GLY A 570 -5.15 -0.13 18.62
N ILE A 571 -5.62 -1.35 18.59
CA ILE A 571 -5.70 -2.23 19.75
C ILE A 571 -5.02 -3.56 19.49
N ASP A 572 -4.39 -4.12 20.54
CA ASP A 572 -3.84 -5.48 20.55
C ASP A 572 -4.69 -6.40 21.41
N GLY A 573 -4.71 -7.69 21.07
CA GLY A 573 -5.51 -8.69 21.76
C GLY A 573 -6.97 -8.75 21.27
N TYR A 574 -7.24 -8.32 20.03
CA TYR A 574 -8.58 -8.39 19.47
C TYR A 574 -9.05 -9.84 19.36
N ASP A 575 -10.18 -10.11 19.99
CA ASP A 575 -10.93 -11.38 19.87
C ASP A 575 -12.30 -11.08 19.25
N PHE A 576 -12.53 -11.57 18.04
CA PHE A 576 -13.79 -11.33 17.34
C PHE A 576 -15.01 -11.96 18.02
N LYS A 577 -14.83 -12.92 18.91
CA LYS A 577 -15.88 -13.48 19.74
C LYS A 577 -16.34 -12.49 20.82
N LYS A 578 -15.42 -11.64 21.31
CA LYS A 578 -15.68 -10.53 22.23
C LYS A 578 -15.98 -9.19 21.52
N SER A 579 -16.25 -9.22 20.23
CA SER A 579 -16.44 -8.03 19.40
C SER A 579 -17.56 -7.09 19.85
N LYS A 580 -18.53 -7.58 20.66
CA LYS A 580 -19.60 -6.75 21.19
C LYS A 580 -19.05 -5.66 22.12
N ASP A 581 -18.12 -6.01 23.02
CA ASP A 581 -17.49 -5.05 23.94
C ASP A 581 -16.61 -4.05 23.15
N VAL A 582 -15.81 -4.55 22.19
CA VAL A 582 -15.02 -3.69 21.31
C VAL A 582 -15.93 -2.70 20.56
N HIS A 583 -17.03 -3.17 20.00
CA HIS A 583 -17.95 -2.29 19.28
C HIS A 583 -18.63 -1.27 20.22
N GLN A 584 -19.05 -1.71 21.40
CA GLN A 584 -19.71 -0.86 22.37
C GLN A 584 -18.82 0.30 22.86
N TYR A 585 -17.55 0.01 23.19
CA TYR A 585 -16.64 1.00 23.80
C TYR A 585 -15.72 1.67 22.79
N LEU A 586 -15.29 0.96 21.75
CA LEU A 586 -14.19 1.40 20.89
C LEU A 586 -14.61 1.72 19.44
N TYR A 587 -15.90 1.56 19.08
CA TYR A 587 -16.36 1.92 17.73
C TYR A 587 -15.99 3.36 17.38
N ASN A 588 -16.34 4.30 18.26
CA ASN A 588 -16.13 5.72 17.99
C ASN A 588 -14.65 6.08 17.73
N PRO A 589 -13.68 5.69 18.58
CA PRO A 589 -12.29 6.04 18.30
C PRO A 589 -11.67 5.22 17.15
N LEU A 590 -12.13 4.00 16.87
CA LEU A 590 -11.53 3.13 15.84
C LEU A 590 -12.18 3.28 14.47
N SER A 591 -13.43 3.74 14.39
CA SER A 591 -14.15 3.87 13.14
C SER A 591 -13.67 5.08 12.34
N LEU A 592 -13.36 4.88 11.05
CA LEU A 592 -13.10 5.98 10.12
C LEU A 592 -14.36 6.76 9.71
N ASN A 593 -15.54 6.18 9.95
CA ASN A 593 -16.81 6.86 9.69
C ASN A 593 -17.25 7.77 10.81
N ALA A 594 -16.63 7.67 11.99
CA ALA A 594 -16.93 8.55 13.12
C ALA A 594 -16.14 9.85 12.97
N SER A 595 -16.83 10.99 13.03
CA SER A 595 -16.18 12.28 12.96
C SER A 595 -15.56 12.66 14.30
N PRO A 596 -14.26 12.93 14.38
CA PRO A 596 -13.63 13.37 15.63
C PRO A 596 -14.23 14.67 16.18
N VAL A 597 -14.78 15.52 15.33
CA VAL A 597 -15.40 16.81 15.72
C VAL A 597 -16.67 16.60 16.55
N MET A 598 -17.31 15.45 16.45
CA MET A 598 -18.50 15.11 17.22
C MET A 598 -18.21 14.65 18.64
N TYR A 599 -16.94 14.50 19.02
CA TYR A 599 -16.57 14.02 20.34
C TYR A 599 -16.47 15.18 21.33
N GLN A 600 -17.46 15.29 22.17
CA GLN A 600 -17.51 16.18 23.34
C GLN A 600 -16.23 16.11 24.22
N PRO A 601 -15.50 14.98 24.34
CA PRO A 601 -14.23 14.95 25.08
C PRO A 601 -13.21 16.01 24.66
N PHE A 602 -13.27 16.48 23.43
CA PHE A 602 -12.41 17.57 22.98
C PHE A 602 -12.75 18.89 23.69
N ALA A 603 -14.02 19.15 23.96
CA ALA A 603 -14.44 20.33 24.73
C ALA A 603 -14.06 20.19 26.22
N GLY A 604 -14.26 19.01 26.81
CA GLY A 604 -13.95 18.75 28.23
C GLY A 604 -12.46 18.75 28.57
N LEU A 605 -11.60 18.51 27.58
CA LEU A 605 -10.14 18.53 27.77
C LEU A 605 -9.53 19.93 27.71
N VAL A 606 -10.28 20.91 27.23
CA VAL A 606 -9.89 22.33 27.30
C VAL A 606 -10.17 22.89 28.69
N GLU A 607 -11.07 22.31 29.43
CA GLU A 607 -11.50 22.77 30.76
C GLU A 607 -10.73 22.12 31.93
N GLY A 608 -9.64 21.41 31.68
CA GLY A 608 -8.72 20.98 32.73
C GLY A 608 -7.98 22.13 33.47
N LYS A 609 -8.55 23.32 33.44
CA LYS A 609 -8.26 24.44 34.33
C LYS A 609 -9.37 24.56 35.37
N LYS A 610 -9.30 23.71 36.34
CA LYS A 610 -9.82 23.99 37.68
C LYS A 610 -8.91 23.36 38.70
#